data_ea94362dbbd9d402deb6cab4be302278
#
_entry.id   ea94362dbbd9d402deb6cab4be302278
#
_cell.length_a   1.000
_cell.length_b   1.000
_cell.length_c   1.000
_cell.angle_alpha   90.00
_cell.angle_beta   90.00
_cell.angle_gamma   90.00
#
_symmetry.space_group_name_H-M   'P 1'
#
loop_
_entity.id
_entity.type
_entity.pdbx_description
1 polymer ?
#
loop_
_entity_poly.entity_id
_entity_poly.type
_entity_poly.pdbx_seq_one_letter_code
_entity_poly.pdbx_strand_id
1 'polypeptide(L)'
;MHKKLAFFSGFVTLGMMLVLIMGGTVTKTDSGDGCGTDWPLCHGKLIPTNPSVETMIEYSHRVVSGIEGLLIIALAIWTFIAVKHRVDVKIFAFLAFIFMLIQSIIGAGAVIWQQSDAILALHFGISLVSFASLLILTILLFEGDREHKVVSKRLRSHLYGLSIYTMVVVYTGAYVRHLGATYACVGWPICEQEVWTFESYVQMGHRVMAGLLVLYTLYVLYLARKEMNRLIERGMMASLFFILLQVGTGAWIVLGGHATYVPLLHAFLITCYFGILSYLAYHAYRSTDRQIDSQLKDMNG
;
A
#
# COMPACT_ATOMS: atom_id res chain seq x y z
N MET A 1 25.60 7.00 11.60
CA MET A 1 24.62 6.30 10.74
C MET A 1 24.17 5.01 11.39
N HIS A 2 22.90 4.83 11.68
CA HIS A 2 22.36 3.70 12.48
C HIS A 2 22.12 2.47 11.59
N LYS A 3 23.19 1.86 11.05
CA LYS A 3 23.09 0.72 10.12
C LYS A 3 22.19 -0.40 10.63
N LYS A 4 22.32 -0.79 11.91
CA LYS A 4 21.50 -1.86 12.50
C LYS A 4 20.00 -1.49 12.48
N LEU A 5 19.66 -0.22 12.80
CA LEU A 5 18.28 0.27 12.75
C LEU A 5 17.73 0.27 11.31
N ALA A 6 18.53 0.68 10.32
CA ALA A 6 18.13 0.66 8.92
C ALA A 6 17.86 -0.77 8.41
N PHE A 7 18.72 -1.74 8.75
CA PHE A 7 18.47 -3.15 8.41
C PHE A 7 17.24 -3.72 9.12
N PHE A 8 17.06 -3.40 10.41
CA PHE A 8 15.87 -3.82 11.14
C PHE A 8 14.60 -3.21 10.54
N SER A 9 14.62 -1.91 10.18
CA SER A 9 13.51 -1.27 9.46
C SER A 9 13.20 -1.96 8.12
N GLY A 10 14.23 -2.33 7.35
CA GLY A 10 14.07 -3.08 6.11
C GLY A 10 13.42 -4.45 6.32
N PHE A 11 13.84 -5.18 7.37
CA PHE A 11 13.22 -6.46 7.75
C PHE A 11 11.74 -6.30 8.10
N VAL A 12 11.39 -5.29 8.91
CA VAL A 12 9.99 -4.97 9.28
C VAL A 12 9.20 -4.54 8.04
N THR A 13 9.79 -3.78 7.11
CA THR A 13 9.11 -3.41 5.85
C THR A 13 8.78 -4.63 5.00
N LEU A 14 9.67 -5.62 4.92
CA LEU A 14 9.41 -6.89 4.23
C LEU A 14 8.37 -7.74 4.97
N GLY A 15 8.38 -7.73 6.30
CA GLY A 15 7.35 -8.36 7.14
C GLY A 15 5.96 -7.78 6.85
N MET A 16 5.85 -6.45 6.76
CA MET A 16 4.56 -5.80 6.42
C MET A 16 4.10 -6.15 5.00
N MET A 17 5.02 -6.27 4.02
CA MET A 17 4.66 -6.78 2.68
C MET A 17 4.09 -8.21 2.75
N LEU A 18 4.70 -9.08 3.57
CA LEU A 18 4.21 -10.44 3.79
C LEU A 18 2.80 -10.43 4.41
N VAL A 19 2.55 -9.58 5.42
CA VAL A 19 1.21 -9.41 6.03
C VAL A 19 0.17 -9.01 5.01
N LEU A 20 0.49 -8.06 4.11
CA LEU A 20 -0.40 -7.64 3.01
C LEU A 20 -0.76 -8.80 2.07
N ILE A 21 0.22 -9.62 1.69
CA ILE A 21 0.00 -10.79 0.82
C ILE A 21 -0.85 -11.84 1.55
N MET A 22 -0.56 -12.11 2.82
CA MET A 22 -1.33 -13.07 3.64
C MET A 22 -2.78 -12.61 3.83
N GLY A 23 -3.03 -11.32 4.09
CA GLY A 23 -4.37 -10.74 4.16
C GLY A 23 -5.12 -10.90 2.83
N GLY A 24 -4.44 -10.65 1.71
CA GLY A 24 -4.96 -10.93 0.37
C GLY A 24 -5.30 -12.42 0.17
N THR A 25 -4.52 -13.32 0.76
CA THR A 25 -4.78 -14.78 0.71
C THR A 25 -6.04 -15.12 1.48
N VAL A 26 -6.19 -14.61 2.73
CA VAL A 26 -7.42 -14.78 3.53
C VAL A 26 -8.66 -14.38 2.73
N THR A 27 -8.63 -13.19 2.12
CA THR A 27 -9.74 -12.70 1.29
C THR A 27 -9.96 -13.58 0.05
N LYS A 28 -8.89 -14.01 -0.65
CA LYS A 28 -9.01 -14.78 -1.90
C LYS A 28 -9.54 -16.20 -1.68
N THR A 29 -9.24 -16.80 -0.55
CA THR A 29 -9.66 -18.16 -0.19
C THR A 29 -10.94 -18.20 0.64
N ASP A 30 -11.58 -17.03 0.85
CA ASP A 30 -12.76 -16.85 1.69
C ASP A 30 -12.57 -17.44 3.10
N SER A 31 -11.32 -17.34 3.63
CA SER A 31 -10.90 -17.92 4.92
C SER A 31 -11.11 -16.98 6.11
N GLY A 32 -11.84 -15.86 5.93
CA GLY A 32 -12.01 -14.84 6.97
C GLY A 32 -12.79 -15.29 8.20
N ASP A 33 -13.56 -16.36 8.09
CA ASP A 33 -14.36 -16.97 9.18
C ASP A 33 -13.73 -18.29 9.69
N GLY A 34 -12.54 -18.66 9.25
CA GLY A 34 -11.88 -19.91 9.56
C GLY A 34 -11.55 -20.13 11.05
N CYS A 35 -11.43 -19.04 11.82
CA CYS A 35 -11.26 -19.04 13.28
C CYS A 35 -12.54 -18.69 14.05
N GLY A 36 -13.68 -18.49 13.37
CA GLY A 36 -14.90 -17.97 13.96
C GLY A 36 -14.75 -16.53 14.47
N THR A 37 -15.69 -16.08 15.29
CA THR A 37 -15.73 -14.71 15.82
C THR A 37 -14.86 -14.47 17.05
N ASP A 38 -14.14 -15.49 17.52
CA ASP A 38 -13.31 -15.42 18.73
C ASP A 38 -11.98 -14.70 18.43
N TRP A 39 -11.89 -13.45 18.78
CA TRP A 39 -10.65 -12.68 18.63
C TRP A 39 -10.12 -12.26 20.02
N PRO A 40 -8.84 -12.41 20.33
CA PRO A 40 -7.70 -12.85 19.48
C PRO A 40 -7.52 -14.38 19.35
N LEU A 41 -8.38 -15.17 19.97
CA LEU A 41 -8.36 -16.63 19.95
C LEU A 41 -8.86 -17.20 18.61
N CYS A 42 -8.69 -18.50 18.41
CA CYS A 42 -9.23 -19.26 17.28
C CYS A 42 -10.04 -20.44 17.84
N HIS A 43 -11.37 -20.38 17.72
CA HIS A 43 -12.29 -21.33 18.35
C HIS A 43 -12.04 -21.51 19.87
N GLY A 44 -11.87 -20.39 20.58
CA GLY A 44 -11.61 -20.35 22.02
C GLY A 44 -10.21 -20.78 22.45
N LYS A 45 -9.28 -21.07 21.52
CA LYS A 45 -7.92 -21.56 21.79
C LYS A 45 -6.86 -20.62 21.24
N LEU A 46 -5.70 -20.57 21.91
CA LEU A 46 -4.52 -19.87 21.39
C LEU A 46 -3.95 -20.59 20.16
N ILE A 47 -3.91 -21.92 20.17
CA ILE A 47 -3.48 -22.75 19.06
C ILE A 47 -4.63 -23.68 18.70
N PRO A 48 -5.21 -23.58 17.48
CA PRO A 48 -6.32 -24.43 17.07
C PRO A 48 -5.89 -25.92 16.98
N THR A 49 -6.76 -26.82 17.44
CA THR A 49 -6.54 -28.26 17.34
C THR A 49 -7.32 -28.82 16.15
N ASN A 50 -6.67 -29.60 15.29
CA ASN A 50 -7.24 -30.15 14.05
C ASN A 50 -7.83 -29.06 13.12
N PRO A 51 -7.03 -28.01 12.74
CA PRO A 51 -7.53 -26.90 11.95
C PRO A 51 -7.84 -27.33 10.51
N SER A 52 -8.91 -26.77 9.93
CA SER A 52 -9.14 -26.83 8.48
C SER A 52 -8.10 -25.97 7.74
N VAL A 53 -8.09 -26.04 6.41
CA VAL A 53 -7.20 -25.20 5.58
C VAL A 53 -7.53 -23.71 5.77
N GLU A 54 -8.81 -23.36 5.81
CA GLU A 54 -9.29 -22.00 6.04
C GLU A 54 -8.86 -21.48 7.42
N THR A 55 -9.00 -22.32 8.46
CA THR A 55 -8.53 -22.01 9.82
C THR A 55 -7.01 -21.75 9.82
N MET A 56 -6.23 -22.55 9.13
CA MET A 56 -4.76 -22.38 9.05
C MET A 56 -4.38 -21.09 8.34
N ILE A 57 -5.07 -20.73 7.26
CA ILE A 57 -4.81 -19.49 6.50
C ILE A 57 -5.09 -18.27 7.39
N GLU A 58 -6.27 -18.21 7.99
CA GLU A 58 -6.64 -17.07 8.86
C GLU A 58 -5.75 -16.99 10.10
N TYR A 59 -5.58 -18.11 10.81
CA TYR A 59 -4.74 -18.19 12.02
C TYR A 59 -3.30 -17.73 11.73
N SER A 60 -2.69 -18.21 10.64
CA SER A 60 -1.35 -17.81 10.25
C SER A 60 -1.26 -16.31 10.00
N HIS A 61 -2.26 -15.72 9.33
CA HIS A 61 -2.33 -14.27 9.12
C HIS A 61 -2.44 -13.51 10.45
N ARG A 62 -3.26 -13.95 11.40
CA ARG A 62 -3.40 -13.35 12.74
C ARG A 62 -2.05 -13.37 13.49
N VAL A 63 -1.37 -14.53 13.51
CA VAL A 63 -0.08 -14.70 14.22
C VAL A 63 1.00 -13.81 13.61
N VAL A 64 1.17 -13.85 12.27
CA VAL A 64 2.20 -13.06 11.59
C VAL A 64 1.91 -11.57 11.73
N SER A 65 0.66 -11.15 11.62
CA SER A 65 0.26 -9.73 11.83
C SER A 65 0.51 -9.26 13.26
N GLY A 66 0.27 -10.13 14.26
CA GLY A 66 0.56 -9.85 15.67
C GLY A 66 2.06 -9.67 15.92
N ILE A 67 2.89 -10.57 15.38
CA ILE A 67 4.36 -10.47 15.47
C ILE A 67 4.84 -9.19 14.78
N GLU A 68 4.34 -8.91 13.58
CA GLU A 68 4.71 -7.72 12.82
C GLU A 68 4.31 -6.44 13.59
N GLY A 69 3.15 -6.42 14.23
CA GLY A 69 2.72 -5.31 15.08
C GLY A 69 3.71 -5.04 16.22
N LEU A 70 4.19 -6.08 16.90
CA LEU A 70 5.22 -5.95 17.95
C LEU A 70 6.56 -5.45 17.38
N LEU A 71 6.95 -5.90 16.20
CA LEU A 71 8.17 -5.44 15.52
C LEU A 71 8.07 -3.96 15.13
N ILE A 72 6.91 -3.50 14.65
CA ILE A 72 6.68 -2.08 14.33
C ILE A 72 6.74 -1.22 15.60
N ILE A 73 6.16 -1.67 16.71
CA ILE A 73 6.27 -0.98 18.02
C ILE A 73 7.75 -0.88 18.44
N ALA A 74 8.48 -1.98 18.41
CA ALA A 74 9.90 -2.01 18.76
C ALA A 74 10.72 -1.08 17.84
N LEU A 75 10.45 -1.08 16.53
CA LEU A 75 11.09 -0.20 15.54
C LEU A 75 10.80 1.28 15.84
N ALA A 76 9.53 1.61 16.13
CA ALA A 76 9.15 2.99 16.47
C ALA A 76 9.89 3.46 17.72
N ILE A 77 9.86 2.70 18.82
CA ILE A 77 10.55 3.02 20.07
C ILE A 77 12.06 3.19 19.82
N TRP A 78 12.69 2.23 19.12
CA TRP A 78 14.11 2.32 18.81
C TRP A 78 14.45 3.56 17.97
N THR A 79 13.62 3.88 16.98
CA THR A 79 13.79 5.08 16.15
C THR A 79 13.73 6.35 16.99
N PHE A 80 12.74 6.48 17.89
CA PHE A 80 12.60 7.65 18.74
C PHE A 80 13.79 7.84 19.70
N ILE A 81 14.37 6.75 20.22
CA ILE A 81 15.53 6.78 21.13
C ILE A 81 16.83 7.08 20.36
N ALA A 82 17.06 6.38 19.23
CA ALA A 82 18.33 6.41 18.52
C ALA A 82 18.49 7.66 17.63
N VAL A 83 17.42 8.15 17.02
CA VAL A 83 17.46 9.23 16.03
C VAL A 83 17.02 10.55 16.69
N LYS A 84 18.01 11.34 17.16
CA LYS A 84 17.70 12.56 17.95
C LYS A 84 17.24 13.76 17.10
N HIS A 85 17.86 13.98 15.92
CA HIS A 85 17.77 15.23 15.17
C HIS A 85 16.95 15.16 13.87
N ARG A 86 16.48 13.98 13.46
CA ARG A 86 15.71 13.75 12.23
C ARG A 86 14.22 13.62 12.55
N VAL A 87 13.51 14.76 12.52
CA VAL A 87 12.06 14.80 12.76
C VAL A 87 11.29 14.01 11.72
N ASP A 88 11.71 14.11 10.45
CA ASP A 88 11.14 13.34 9.33
C ASP A 88 11.13 11.83 9.58
N VAL A 89 12.25 11.28 10.04
CA VAL A 89 12.37 9.84 10.37
C VAL A 89 11.41 9.45 11.50
N LYS A 90 11.27 10.29 12.53
CA LYS A 90 10.33 10.06 13.63
C LYS A 90 8.87 10.13 13.19
N ILE A 91 8.54 11.06 12.29
CA ILE A 91 7.19 11.18 11.73
C ILE A 91 6.81 9.88 11.02
N PHE A 92 7.67 9.32 10.16
CA PHE A 92 7.36 8.07 9.46
C PHE A 92 7.31 6.86 10.38
N ALA A 93 8.14 6.81 11.44
CA ALA A 93 8.03 5.77 12.47
C ALA A 93 6.69 5.86 13.22
N PHE A 94 6.22 7.07 13.53
CA PHE A 94 4.92 7.31 14.15
C PHE A 94 3.77 6.97 13.20
N LEU A 95 3.84 7.39 11.93
CA LEU A 95 2.82 7.08 10.94
C LEU A 95 2.70 5.56 10.70
N ALA A 96 3.83 4.85 10.60
CA ALA A 96 3.82 3.40 10.48
C ALA A 96 3.10 2.75 11.67
N PHE A 97 3.40 3.19 12.89
CA PHE A 97 2.76 2.69 14.11
C PHE A 97 1.26 3.00 14.15
N ILE A 98 0.85 4.26 13.92
CA ILE A 98 -0.57 4.64 14.05
C ILE A 98 -1.43 3.97 12.97
N PHE A 99 -0.96 3.88 11.73
CA PHE A 99 -1.70 3.19 10.68
C PHE A 99 -1.72 1.67 10.87
N MET A 100 -0.66 1.08 11.44
CA MET A 100 -0.68 -0.33 11.88
C MET A 100 -1.75 -0.53 12.96
N LEU A 101 -1.85 0.34 13.94
CA LEU A 101 -2.85 0.25 15.00
C LEU A 101 -4.27 0.35 14.44
N ILE A 102 -4.53 1.34 13.57
CA ILE A 102 -5.84 1.54 12.95
C ILE A 102 -6.26 0.32 12.13
N GLN A 103 -5.38 -0.21 11.27
CA GLN A 103 -5.68 -1.41 10.47
C GLN A 103 -5.92 -2.64 11.33
N SER A 104 -5.21 -2.78 12.47
CA SER A 104 -5.40 -3.90 13.39
C SER A 104 -6.76 -3.84 14.08
N ILE A 105 -7.23 -2.66 14.46
CA ILE A 105 -8.56 -2.44 15.03
C ILE A 105 -9.64 -2.77 13.99
N ILE A 106 -9.49 -2.31 12.75
CA ILE A 106 -10.45 -2.61 11.66
C ILE A 106 -10.46 -4.11 11.36
N GLY A 107 -9.28 -4.76 11.31
CA GLY A 107 -9.16 -6.19 11.08
C GLY A 107 -9.80 -7.03 12.21
N ALA A 108 -9.58 -6.67 13.48
CA ALA A 108 -10.25 -7.29 14.61
C ALA A 108 -11.78 -7.07 14.55
N GLY A 109 -12.21 -5.86 14.20
CA GLY A 109 -13.62 -5.54 14.00
C GLY A 109 -14.27 -6.34 12.87
N ALA A 110 -13.55 -6.65 11.81
CA ALA A 110 -14.04 -7.48 10.71
C ALA A 110 -14.40 -8.90 11.18
N VAL A 111 -13.62 -9.45 12.11
CA VAL A 111 -13.87 -10.78 12.70
C VAL A 111 -15.04 -10.74 13.66
N ILE A 112 -15.11 -9.74 14.55
CA ILE A 112 -16.08 -9.72 15.66
C ILE A 112 -17.49 -9.32 15.17
N TRP A 113 -17.60 -8.38 14.20
CA TRP A 113 -18.86 -7.71 13.85
C TRP A 113 -19.27 -7.81 12.38
N GLN A 114 -18.69 -8.68 11.58
CA GLN A 114 -18.97 -8.78 10.14
C GLN A 114 -19.05 -7.41 9.46
N GLN A 115 -17.92 -6.86 9.08
CA GLN A 115 -17.83 -5.53 8.46
C GLN A 115 -18.35 -5.51 7.03
N SER A 116 -18.82 -4.34 6.59
CA SER A 116 -19.22 -4.12 5.19
C SER A 116 -18.01 -4.19 4.24
N ASP A 117 -18.27 -4.54 2.98
CA ASP A 117 -17.27 -4.59 1.90
C ASP A 117 -16.45 -3.30 1.78
N ALA A 118 -17.11 -2.16 2.00
CA ALA A 118 -16.47 -0.85 1.98
C ALA A 118 -15.43 -0.68 3.11
N ILE A 119 -15.70 -1.18 4.31
CA ILE A 119 -14.77 -1.13 5.45
C ILE A 119 -13.60 -2.08 5.22
N LEU A 120 -13.85 -3.28 4.68
CA LEU A 120 -12.81 -4.23 4.32
C LEU A 120 -11.89 -3.69 3.21
N ALA A 121 -12.46 -2.99 2.23
CA ALA A 121 -11.67 -2.29 1.21
C ALA A 121 -10.81 -1.17 1.82
N LEU A 122 -11.35 -0.42 2.79
CA LEU A 122 -10.62 0.62 3.52
C LEU A 122 -9.49 0.02 4.36
N HIS A 123 -9.68 -1.15 4.98
CA HIS A 123 -8.66 -1.87 5.73
C HIS A 123 -7.41 -2.13 4.87
N PHE A 124 -7.59 -2.60 3.63
CA PHE A 124 -6.47 -2.79 2.70
C PHE A 124 -5.76 -1.46 2.36
N GLY A 125 -6.51 -0.40 2.08
CA GLY A 125 -5.94 0.93 1.78
C GLY A 125 -5.12 1.50 2.95
N ILE A 126 -5.61 1.38 4.18
CA ILE A 126 -4.90 1.81 5.41
C ILE A 126 -3.61 0.99 5.60
N SER A 127 -3.66 -0.32 5.30
CA SER A 127 -2.49 -1.20 5.36
C SER A 127 -1.39 -0.76 4.38
N LEU A 128 -1.76 -0.28 3.19
CA LEU A 128 -0.80 0.30 2.23
C LEU A 128 -0.14 1.57 2.75
N VAL A 129 -0.86 2.41 3.50
CA VAL A 129 -0.26 3.63 4.10
C VAL A 129 0.74 3.26 5.19
N SER A 130 0.46 2.23 6.02
CA SER A 130 1.40 1.69 6.99
C SER A 130 2.67 1.17 6.30
N PHE A 131 2.51 0.36 5.25
CA PHE A 131 3.62 -0.15 4.44
C PHE A 131 4.44 0.98 3.81
N ALA A 132 3.80 1.98 3.18
CA ALA A 132 4.50 3.10 2.57
C ALA A 132 5.28 3.92 3.61
N SER A 133 4.74 4.08 4.82
CA SER A 133 5.42 4.76 5.93
C SER A 133 6.67 4.00 6.37
N LEU A 134 6.61 2.66 6.49
CA LEU A 134 7.76 1.80 6.79
C LEU A 134 8.81 1.85 5.67
N LEU A 135 8.37 1.82 4.41
CA LEU A 135 9.27 1.90 3.26
C LEU A 135 10.03 3.23 3.24
N ILE A 136 9.32 4.35 3.43
CA ILE A 136 9.95 5.68 3.48
C ILE A 136 10.89 5.76 4.67
N LEU A 137 10.48 5.31 5.86
CA LEU A 137 11.34 5.23 7.05
C LEU A 137 12.63 4.48 6.74
N THR A 138 12.53 3.31 6.12
CA THR A 138 13.67 2.46 5.75
C THR A 138 14.60 3.19 4.79
N ILE A 139 14.06 3.79 3.71
CA ILE A 139 14.87 4.55 2.74
C ILE A 139 15.58 5.71 3.44
N LEU A 140 14.89 6.48 4.29
CA LEU A 140 15.48 7.61 5.01
C LEU A 140 16.60 7.22 5.95
N LEU A 141 16.51 6.04 6.60
CA LEU A 141 17.57 5.50 7.45
C LEU A 141 18.80 5.06 6.64
N PHE A 142 18.61 4.60 5.39
CA PHE A 142 19.72 4.27 4.48
C PHE A 142 20.32 5.48 3.76
N GLU A 143 19.51 6.43 3.31
CA GLU A 143 19.97 7.61 2.57
C GLU A 143 20.71 8.62 3.45
N GLY A 144 20.38 8.71 4.73
CA GLY A 144 20.95 9.71 5.62
C GLY A 144 20.56 11.15 5.20
N ASP A 145 21.53 12.08 5.23
CA ASP A 145 21.32 13.50 4.95
C ASP A 145 21.69 13.91 3.52
N ARG A 146 21.33 13.08 2.52
CA ARG A 146 21.62 13.41 1.13
C ARG A 146 20.88 14.69 0.69
N GLU A 147 21.56 15.52 -0.07
CA GLU A 147 20.94 16.66 -0.74
C GLU A 147 20.01 16.20 -1.86
N HIS A 148 18.85 16.83 -1.92
CA HIS A 148 17.83 16.54 -2.93
C HIS A 148 17.72 17.71 -3.93
N LYS A 149 17.63 17.37 -5.22
CA LYS A 149 17.40 18.36 -6.27
C LYS A 149 16.04 18.99 -6.09
N VAL A 150 15.94 20.31 -6.20
CA VAL A 150 14.68 21.06 -6.11
C VAL A 150 13.68 20.54 -7.16
N VAL A 151 12.44 20.37 -6.75
CA VAL A 151 11.31 19.94 -7.59
C VAL A 151 10.35 21.11 -7.77
N SER A 152 9.92 21.37 -9.01
CA SER A 152 8.99 22.45 -9.29
C SER A 152 7.65 22.26 -8.56
N LYS A 153 6.97 23.37 -8.24
CA LYS A 153 5.63 23.33 -7.64
C LYS A 153 4.65 22.50 -8.48
N ARG A 154 4.77 22.59 -9.83
CA ARG A 154 3.91 21.86 -10.76
C ARG A 154 4.11 20.35 -10.63
N LEU A 155 5.34 19.85 -10.77
CA LEU A 155 5.65 18.42 -10.69
C LEU A 155 5.29 17.87 -9.32
N ARG A 156 5.58 18.60 -8.23
CA ARG A 156 5.21 18.24 -6.86
C ARG A 156 3.70 18.10 -6.69
N SER A 157 2.91 19.06 -7.16
CA SER A 157 1.44 19.00 -7.08
C SER A 157 0.88 17.77 -7.82
N HIS A 158 1.46 17.44 -8.99
CA HIS A 158 1.04 16.26 -9.74
C HIS A 158 1.47 14.94 -9.06
N LEU A 159 2.63 14.89 -8.40
CA LEU A 159 3.02 13.71 -7.61
C LEU A 159 2.06 13.47 -6.45
N TYR A 160 1.63 14.52 -5.74
CA TYR A 160 0.62 14.40 -4.68
C TYR A 160 -0.74 13.97 -5.27
N GLY A 161 -1.18 14.62 -6.34
CA GLY A 161 -2.44 14.27 -7.02
C GLY A 161 -2.44 12.83 -7.51
N LEU A 162 -1.34 12.35 -8.08
CA LEU A 162 -1.19 10.96 -8.53
C LEU A 162 -1.24 9.98 -7.36
N SER A 163 -0.58 10.30 -6.23
CA SER A 163 -0.61 9.44 -5.03
C SER A 163 -2.02 9.34 -4.42
N ILE A 164 -2.74 10.47 -4.33
CA ILE A 164 -4.13 10.51 -3.84
C ILE A 164 -5.04 9.75 -4.81
N TYR A 165 -4.93 9.98 -6.11
CA TYR A 165 -5.72 9.29 -7.12
C TYR A 165 -5.47 7.78 -7.11
N THR A 166 -4.22 7.35 -6.90
CA THR A 166 -3.86 5.95 -6.72
C THR A 166 -4.61 5.33 -5.54
N MET A 167 -4.70 6.01 -4.39
CA MET A 167 -5.46 5.51 -3.24
C MET A 167 -6.95 5.33 -3.56
N VAL A 168 -7.54 6.25 -4.32
CA VAL A 168 -8.93 6.11 -4.77
C VAL A 168 -9.08 4.88 -5.67
N VAL A 169 -8.19 4.67 -6.63
CA VAL A 169 -8.22 3.51 -7.53
C VAL A 169 -8.00 2.20 -6.76
N VAL A 170 -7.09 2.19 -5.78
CA VAL A 170 -6.88 1.04 -4.89
C VAL A 170 -8.15 0.69 -4.12
N TYR A 171 -8.80 1.70 -3.53
CA TYR A 171 -10.05 1.51 -2.81
C TYR A 171 -11.14 0.91 -3.70
N THR A 172 -11.33 1.42 -4.93
CA THR A 172 -12.31 0.86 -5.86
C THR A 172 -11.99 -0.58 -6.24
N GLY A 173 -10.70 -0.94 -6.44
CA GLY A 173 -10.28 -2.31 -6.74
C GLY A 173 -10.50 -3.28 -5.58
N ALA A 174 -10.21 -2.84 -4.36
CA ALA A 174 -10.49 -3.62 -3.15
C ALA A 174 -12.01 -3.79 -2.96
N TYR A 175 -12.79 -2.75 -3.24
CA TYR A 175 -14.25 -2.81 -3.18
C TYR A 175 -14.83 -3.79 -4.21
N VAL A 176 -14.34 -3.79 -5.46
CA VAL A 176 -14.69 -4.82 -6.47
C VAL A 176 -14.48 -6.23 -5.91
N ARG A 177 -13.36 -6.44 -5.19
CA ARG A 177 -13.05 -7.77 -4.62
C ARG A 177 -13.99 -8.16 -3.49
N HIS A 178 -14.24 -7.27 -2.53
CA HIS A 178 -15.09 -7.57 -1.38
C HIS A 178 -16.57 -7.69 -1.76
N LEU A 179 -17.06 -6.89 -2.70
CA LEU A 179 -18.41 -6.98 -3.26
C LEU A 179 -18.65 -8.29 -4.07
N GLY A 180 -17.64 -9.12 -4.28
CA GLY A 180 -17.76 -10.29 -5.15
C GLY A 180 -17.85 -9.96 -6.66
N ALA A 181 -17.62 -8.70 -7.04
CA ALA A 181 -17.79 -8.20 -8.41
C ALA A 181 -16.64 -8.57 -9.37
N THR A 182 -15.67 -9.36 -8.94
CA THR A 182 -14.44 -9.67 -9.72
C THR A 182 -14.74 -10.22 -11.12
N TYR A 183 -15.82 -11.00 -11.26
CA TYR A 183 -16.23 -11.62 -12.54
C TYR A 183 -17.58 -11.10 -13.04
N ALA A 184 -18.06 -9.99 -12.51
CA ALA A 184 -19.35 -9.41 -12.89
C ALA A 184 -19.38 -8.84 -14.31
N CYS A 185 -18.23 -8.63 -14.92
CA CYS A 185 -18.05 -8.06 -16.25
C CYS A 185 -17.45 -9.10 -17.18
N VAL A 186 -18.19 -9.49 -18.19
CA VAL A 186 -17.69 -10.38 -19.27
C VAL A 186 -16.79 -9.57 -20.20
N GLY A 187 -15.68 -10.17 -20.64
CA GLY A 187 -14.74 -9.54 -21.56
C GLY A 187 -13.75 -8.54 -20.89
N TRP A 188 -12.80 -8.05 -21.70
CA TRP A 188 -11.81 -7.05 -21.31
C TRP A 188 -11.29 -6.34 -22.58
N PRO A 189 -11.05 -5.02 -22.62
CA PRO A 189 -11.11 -4.07 -21.49
C PRO A 189 -12.53 -3.59 -21.12
N ILE A 190 -13.50 -3.76 -22.00
CA ILE A 190 -14.88 -3.30 -21.82
C ILE A 190 -15.76 -4.50 -21.43
N CYS A 191 -16.84 -4.25 -20.70
CA CYS A 191 -17.87 -5.25 -20.44
C CYS A 191 -18.71 -5.47 -21.70
N GLU A 192 -18.84 -6.72 -22.13
CA GLU A 192 -19.52 -7.13 -23.38
C GLU A 192 -20.94 -7.68 -23.14
N GLN A 193 -21.43 -7.66 -21.88
CA GLN A 193 -22.75 -8.18 -21.53
C GLN A 193 -23.89 -7.21 -21.89
N GLU A 194 -25.04 -7.78 -22.26
CA GLU A 194 -26.25 -7.00 -22.57
C GLU A 194 -26.92 -6.42 -21.32
N VAL A 195 -26.92 -7.18 -20.21
CA VAL A 195 -27.56 -6.78 -18.95
C VAL A 195 -26.51 -6.36 -17.93
N TRP A 196 -26.61 -5.13 -17.47
CA TRP A 196 -25.70 -4.56 -16.48
C TRP A 196 -26.28 -4.64 -15.07
N THR A 197 -25.52 -5.19 -14.14
CA THR A 197 -25.82 -5.20 -12.70
C THR A 197 -25.02 -4.11 -12.00
N PHE A 198 -25.32 -3.87 -10.72
CA PHE A 198 -24.55 -2.94 -9.89
C PHE A 198 -23.06 -3.33 -9.84
N GLU A 199 -22.77 -4.63 -9.68
CA GLU A 199 -21.42 -5.18 -9.64
C GLU A 199 -20.66 -4.95 -10.96
N SER A 200 -21.35 -5.05 -12.11
CA SER A 200 -20.76 -4.75 -13.43
C SER A 200 -20.35 -3.29 -13.54
N TYR A 201 -21.22 -2.37 -13.09
CA TYR A 201 -20.90 -0.94 -13.06
C TYR A 201 -19.71 -0.64 -12.15
N VAL A 202 -19.65 -1.25 -10.97
CA VAL A 202 -18.53 -1.09 -10.02
C VAL A 202 -17.23 -1.60 -10.65
N GLN A 203 -17.25 -2.78 -11.27
CA GLN A 203 -16.07 -3.35 -11.91
C GLN A 203 -15.61 -2.51 -13.12
N MET A 204 -16.54 -2.08 -13.98
CA MET A 204 -16.20 -1.24 -15.14
C MET A 204 -15.68 0.13 -14.69
N GLY A 205 -16.28 0.73 -13.66
CA GLY A 205 -15.81 1.96 -13.04
C GLY A 205 -14.35 1.85 -12.59
N HIS A 206 -14.00 0.75 -11.90
CA HIS A 206 -12.60 0.48 -11.52
C HIS A 206 -11.67 0.39 -12.73
N ARG A 207 -12.07 -0.31 -13.81
CA ARG A 207 -11.26 -0.41 -15.05
C ARG A 207 -11.00 0.95 -15.69
N VAL A 208 -12.03 1.79 -15.80
CA VAL A 208 -11.91 3.16 -16.32
C VAL A 208 -10.94 3.98 -15.48
N MET A 209 -11.10 3.95 -14.15
CA MET A 209 -10.22 4.67 -13.23
C MET A 209 -8.78 4.16 -13.30
N ALA A 210 -8.57 2.85 -13.45
CA ALA A 210 -7.24 2.27 -13.65
C ALA A 210 -6.61 2.70 -14.98
N GLY A 211 -7.38 2.78 -16.06
CA GLY A 211 -6.93 3.32 -17.34
C GLY A 211 -6.50 4.79 -17.24
N LEU A 212 -7.30 5.63 -16.57
CA LEU A 212 -6.95 7.01 -16.30
C LEU A 212 -5.70 7.14 -15.42
N LEU A 213 -5.49 6.22 -14.47
CA LEU A 213 -4.28 6.16 -13.65
C LEU A 213 -3.03 5.92 -14.50
N VAL A 214 -3.08 5.04 -15.51
CA VAL A 214 -1.97 4.83 -16.46
C VAL A 214 -1.68 6.12 -17.22
N LEU A 215 -2.70 6.79 -17.77
CA LEU A 215 -2.53 8.06 -18.49
C LEU A 215 -1.95 9.14 -17.60
N TYR A 216 -2.39 9.23 -16.35
CA TYR A 216 -1.86 10.20 -15.39
C TYR A 216 -0.40 9.88 -15.01
N THR A 217 -0.04 8.60 -14.84
CA THR A 217 1.35 8.17 -14.63
C THR A 217 2.26 8.58 -15.80
N LEU A 218 1.80 8.37 -17.04
CA LEU A 218 2.53 8.81 -18.25
C LEU A 218 2.71 10.33 -18.29
N TYR A 219 1.68 11.09 -17.94
CA TYR A 219 1.76 12.55 -17.89
C TYR A 219 2.77 13.04 -16.84
N VAL A 220 2.77 12.45 -15.64
CA VAL A 220 3.74 12.83 -14.59
C VAL A 220 5.16 12.42 -14.98
N LEU A 221 5.34 11.27 -15.65
CA LEU A 221 6.63 10.87 -16.23
C LEU A 221 7.12 11.89 -17.28
N TYR A 222 6.22 12.36 -18.16
CA TYR A 222 6.55 13.42 -19.14
C TYR A 222 7.03 14.70 -18.43
N LEU A 223 6.34 15.14 -17.36
CA LEU A 223 6.76 16.31 -16.59
C LEU A 223 8.13 16.10 -15.93
N ALA A 224 8.38 14.93 -15.34
CA ALA A 224 9.65 14.60 -14.70
C ALA A 224 10.83 14.62 -15.69
N ARG A 225 10.62 14.14 -16.92
CA ARG A 225 11.59 14.22 -18.02
C ARG A 225 11.87 15.66 -18.43
N LYS A 226 10.82 16.46 -18.59
CA LYS A 226 10.94 17.88 -18.97
C LYS A 226 11.75 18.68 -17.94
N GLU A 227 11.64 18.35 -16.65
CA GLU A 227 12.41 19.00 -15.58
C GLU A 227 13.81 18.40 -15.38
N MET A 228 14.19 17.38 -16.15
CA MET A 228 15.49 16.67 -16.05
C MET A 228 15.83 16.20 -14.62
N ASN A 229 14.83 15.86 -13.83
CA ASN A 229 15.01 15.29 -12.50
C ASN A 229 15.14 13.77 -12.60
N ARG A 230 16.39 13.28 -12.72
CA ARG A 230 16.69 11.85 -12.98
C ARG A 230 16.16 10.91 -11.89
N LEU A 231 16.08 11.33 -10.63
CA LEU A 231 15.56 10.48 -9.57
C LEU A 231 14.06 10.26 -9.75
N ILE A 232 13.30 11.36 -9.92
CA ILE A 232 11.84 11.28 -10.14
C ILE A 232 11.54 10.58 -11.47
N GLU A 233 12.29 10.88 -12.53
CA GLU A 233 12.13 10.21 -13.83
C GLU A 233 12.29 8.67 -13.69
N ARG A 234 13.37 8.19 -13.04
CA ARG A 234 13.60 6.76 -12.83
C ARG A 234 12.52 6.13 -11.98
N GLY A 235 12.09 6.80 -10.90
CA GLY A 235 10.99 6.34 -10.07
C GLY A 235 9.68 6.28 -10.84
N MET A 236 9.38 7.28 -11.69
CA MET A 236 8.18 7.27 -12.55
C MET A 236 8.25 6.21 -13.66
N MET A 237 9.43 5.89 -14.19
CA MET A 237 9.60 4.75 -15.12
C MET A 237 9.33 3.42 -14.41
N ALA A 238 9.83 3.24 -13.19
CA ALA A 238 9.51 2.06 -12.38
C ALA A 238 8.01 2.00 -12.06
N SER A 239 7.38 3.13 -11.71
CA SER A 239 5.94 3.23 -11.51
C SER A 239 5.16 2.83 -12.77
N LEU A 240 5.57 3.30 -13.94
CA LEU A 240 4.96 2.92 -15.22
C LEU A 240 5.08 1.41 -15.47
N PHE A 241 6.24 0.82 -15.20
CA PHE A 241 6.44 -0.64 -15.31
C PHE A 241 5.47 -1.40 -14.40
N PHE A 242 5.37 -1.03 -13.11
CA PHE A 242 4.48 -1.71 -12.18
C PHE A 242 3.00 -1.52 -12.52
N ILE A 243 2.57 -0.33 -12.96
CA ILE A 243 1.16 -0.11 -13.31
C ILE A 243 0.77 -0.84 -14.61
N LEU A 244 1.65 -1.00 -15.57
CA LEU A 244 1.39 -1.82 -16.76
C LEU A 244 1.27 -3.30 -16.41
N LEU A 245 2.13 -3.83 -15.54
CA LEU A 245 1.98 -5.19 -15.01
C LEU A 245 0.67 -5.35 -14.22
N GLN A 246 0.29 -4.32 -13.46
CA GLN A 246 -0.96 -4.27 -12.71
C GLN A 246 -2.19 -4.39 -13.64
N VAL A 247 -2.20 -3.64 -14.74
CA VAL A 247 -3.24 -3.76 -15.78
C VAL A 247 -3.24 -5.15 -16.40
N GLY A 248 -2.07 -5.68 -16.72
CA GLY A 248 -1.93 -7.04 -17.29
C GLY A 248 -2.46 -8.13 -16.35
N THR A 249 -2.13 -8.06 -15.04
CA THR A 249 -2.68 -9.00 -14.05
C THR A 249 -4.17 -8.80 -13.83
N GLY A 250 -4.69 -7.57 -13.89
CA GLY A 250 -6.13 -7.29 -13.85
C GLY A 250 -6.88 -7.92 -15.03
N ALA A 251 -6.32 -7.83 -16.25
CA ALA A 251 -6.84 -8.51 -17.42
C ALA A 251 -6.80 -10.05 -17.25
N TRP A 252 -5.67 -10.58 -16.73
CA TRP A 252 -5.51 -12.01 -16.51
C TRP A 252 -6.48 -12.57 -15.47
N ILE A 253 -6.79 -11.86 -14.40
CA ILE A 253 -7.83 -12.26 -13.41
C ILE A 253 -9.16 -12.52 -14.11
N VAL A 254 -9.56 -11.67 -15.06
CA VAL A 254 -10.86 -11.76 -15.74
C VAL A 254 -10.85 -12.80 -16.87
N LEU A 255 -9.78 -12.86 -17.66
CA LEU A 255 -9.70 -13.70 -18.85
C LEU A 255 -9.10 -15.08 -18.59
N GLY A 256 -8.23 -15.21 -17.59
CA GLY A 256 -7.40 -16.39 -17.34
C GLY A 256 -8.01 -17.43 -16.39
N GLY A 257 -9.26 -17.21 -15.90
CA GLY A 257 -9.92 -18.13 -14.97
C GLY A 257 -9.47 -17.99 -13.51
N HIS A 258 -9.84 -18.97 -12.67
CA HIS A 258 -9.77 -18.88 -11.20
C HIS A 258 -8.39 -19.14 -10.56
N ALA A 259 -7.28 -18.78 -11.21
CA ALA A 259 -5.95 -18.95 -10.64
C ALA A 259 -5.77 -18.09 -9.36
N THR A 260 -5.54 -18.72 -8.21
CA THR A 260 -5.48 -18.04 -6.89
C THR A 260 -4.29 -17.10 -6.73
N TYR A 261 -3.17 -17.37 -7.40
CA TYR A 261 -1.94 -16.56 -7.28
C TYR A 261 -2.00 -15.23 -8.04
N VAL A 262 -2.82 -15.10 -9.09
CA VAL A 262 -2.86 -13.87 -9.92
C VAL A 262 -3.40 -12.66 -9.13
N PRO A 263 -4.50 -12.76 -8.35
CA PRO A 263 -4.94 -11.68 -7.48
C PRO A 263 -3.91 -11.28 -6.41
N LEU A 264 -3.11 -12.23 -5.91
CA LEU A 264 -2.04 -11.94 -4.95
C LEU A 264 -0.90 -11.17 -5.61
N LEU A 265 -0.53 -11.56 -6.84
CA LEU A 265 0.42 -10.81 -7.66
C LEU A 265 -0.10 -9.39 -7.95
N HIS A 266 -1.38 -9.26 -8.28
CA HIS A 266 -2.04 -7.96 -8.48
C HIS A 266 -1.94 -7.07 -7.23
N ALA A 267 -2.22 -7.61 -6.04
CA ALA A 267 -2.07 -6.89 -4.76
C ALA A 267 -0.60 -6.51 -4.47
N PHE A 268 0.35 -7.38 -4.77
CA PHE A 268 1.79 -7.11 -4.63
C PHE A 268 2.24 -5.96 -5.55
N LEU A 269 1.86 -6.00 -6.83
CA LEU A 269 2.26 -4.99 -7.82
C LEU A 269 1.75 -3.59 -7.46
N ILE A 270 0.49 -3.47 -7.01
CA ILE A 270 -0.05 -2.17 -6.57
C ILE A 270 0.64 -1.68 -5.30
N THR A 271 1.04 -2.57 -4.40
CA THR A 271 1.80 -2.22 -3.20
C THR A 271 3.17 -1.63 -3.58
N CYS A 272 3.89 -2.24 -4.53
CA CYS A 272 5.15 -1.71 -5.05
C CYS A 272 4.96 -0.35 -5.74
N TYR A 273 3.95 -0.22 -6.59
CA TYR A 273 3.62 1.02 -7.28
C TYR A 273 3.32 2.15 -6.28
N PHE A 274 2.45 1.91 -5.31
CA PHE A 274 2.08 2.89 -4.30
C PHE A 274 3.27 3.28 -3.41
N GLY A 275 4.11 2.31 -3.04
CA GLY A 275 5.33 2.56 -2.26
C GLY A 275 6.29 3.50 -2.99
N ILE A 276 6.52 3.27 -4.29
CA ILE A 276 7.37 4.15 -5.12
C ILE A 276 6.79 5.56 -5.18
N LEU A 277 5.50 5.71 -5.48
CA LEU A 277 4.85 7.02 -5.56
C LEU A 277 4.90 7.78 -4.23
N SER A 278 4.66 7.09 -3.12
CA SER A 278 4.71 7.67 -1.78
C SER A 278 6.12 8.21 -1.47
N TYR A 279 7.16 7.47 -1.84
CA TYR A 279 8.54 7.94 -1.71
C TYR A 279 8.81 9.16 -2.60
N LEU A 280 8.37 9.15 -3.87
CA LEU A 280 8.57 10.27 -4.78
C LEU A 280 7.83 11.53 -4.31
N ALA A 281 6.61 11.38 -3.81
CA ALA A 281 5.83 12.47 -3.22
C ALA A 281 6.55 13.08 -2.00
N TYR A 282 7.06 12.22 -1.11
CA TYR A 282 7.84 12.67 0.04
C TYR A 282 9.17 13.34 -0.37
N HIS A 283 9.88 12.78 -1.36
CA HIS A 283 11.09 13.38 -1.90
C HIS A 283 10.82 14.79 -2.45
N ALA A 284 9.72 14.98 -3.17
CA ALA A 284 9.31 16.29 -3.68
C ALA A 284 8.92 17.27 -2.57
N TYR A 285 8.34 16.81 -1.47
CA TYR A 285 8.09 17.61 -0.26
C TYR A 285 9.40 18.10 0.36
N ARG A 286 10.32 17.18 0.65
CA ARG A 286 11.59 17.48 1.32
C ARG A 286 12.49 18.44 0.53
N SER A 287 12.42 18.41 -0.80
CA SER A 287 13.18 19.33 -1.66
C SER A 287 12.77 20.79 -1.53
N THR A 288 11.55 21.04 -1.05
CA THR A 288 10.98 22.41 -0.93
C THR A 288 11.27 23.05 0.41
N ASP A 289 11.21 22.29 1.51
CA ASP A 289 11.52 22.82 2.84
C ASP A 289 12.94 23.39 2.90
N ARG A 290 13.89 22.70 2.29
CA ARG A 290 15.29 23.18 2.21
C ARG A 290 15.46 24.45 1.37
N GLN A 291 14.64 24.65 0.35
CA GLN A 291 14.70 25.88 -0.46
C GLN A 291 14.21 27.08 0.34
N ILE A 292 13.16 26.92 1.13
CA ILE A 292 12.63 27.96 2.02
C ILE A 292 13.68 28.30 3.10
N ASP A 293 14.29 27.29 3.72
CA ASP A 293 15.33 27.47 4.74
C ASP A 293 16.58 28.17 4.19
N SER A 294 17.00 27.87 2.94
CA SER A 294 18.14 28.57 2.32
C SER A 294 17.81 30.02 2.02
N GLN A 295 16.62 30.33 1.48
CA GLN A 295 16.18 31.69 1.22
C GLN A 295 16.06 32.53 2.51
N LEU A 296 15.56 31.94 3.61
CA LEU A 296 15.47 32.63 4.91
C LEU A 296 16.85 32.90 5.50
N LYS A 297 17.84 32.03 5.30
CA LYS A 297 19.23 32.25 5.72
C LYS A 297 19.89 33.39 4.94
N ASP A 298 19.68 33.45 3.61
CA ASP A 298 20.20 34.47 2.73
C ASP A 298 19.55 35.84 2.98
N MET A 299 18.34 35.89 3.56
CA MET A 299 17.66 37.14 3.93
C MET A 299 18.07 37.67 5.32
N ASN A 300 18.60 36.80 6.19
CA ASN A 300 18.96 37.15 7.58
C ASN A 300 20.49 37.23 7.81
N GLY A 301 21.31 37.03 6.78
CA GLY A 301 22.77 37.21 6.78
C GLY A 301 23.21 38.40 5.95
#